data_5b25fb9663b50164e5bc07519463b3d8
#
_entry.id   5b25fb9663b50164e5bc07519463b3d8
#
_cell.length_a   1.000
_cell.length_b   1.000
_cell.length_c   1.000
_cell.angle_alpha   90.00
_cell.angle_beta   90.00
_cell.angle_gamma   90.00
#
_symmetry.space_group_name_H-M   'P 1'
#
loop_
_entity.id
_entity.type
_entity.pdbx_description
1 polymer ?
#
loop_
_entity_poly.entity_id
_entity_poly.type
_entity_poly.pdbx_seq_one_letter_code
_entity_poly.pdbx_strand_id
1 'polypeptide(L)'
;MSQLTIYADNNPKNVLTSTENADEIAAQLALVNVRFEQWQANAQINESTTNEQIIDAYKNDIARLKEQNGYQTVDVISLAKGNPTAPQMREKFLFEHTHSEDEVRFFVKGQGLFCLHIGTKIYQVLCQKGDLISVPTLTPHWFDMGSDPEFTAIRLFNNTEGWVAKSTESEIAKQFPLLP
;
A
#
# COMPACT_ATOMS: atom_id res chain seq x y z
N MET A 1 -6.96 13.05 -2.93
CA MET A 1 -7.06 12.21 -4.15
C MET A 1 -5.82 11.32 -4.20
N SER A 2 -5.95 10.13 -4.81
CA SER A 2 -4.81 9.25 -5.05
C SER A 2 -3.79 9.93 -5.95
N GLN A 3 -2.52 9.68 -5.74
CA GLN A 3 -1.45 10.35 -6.50
C GLN A 3 -0.30 9.40 -6.75
N LEU A 4 0.25 9.46 -7.95
CA LEU A 4 1.53 8.84 -8.29
C LEU A 4 2.57 9.94 -8.53
N THR A 5 3.72 9.82 -7.87
CA THR A 5 4.91 10.62 -8.18
C THR A 5 6.09 9.69 -8.42
N ILE A 6 6.72 9.81 -9.58
CA ILE A 6 7.88 9.00 -9.97
C ILE A 6 9.12 9.88 -9.92
N TYR A 7 10.13 9.42 -9.19
CA TYR A 7 11.43 10.08 -9.07
C TYR A 7 12.55 9.25 -9.71
N ALA A 8 13.63 9.90 -10.09
CA ALA A 8 14.90 9.19 -10.27
C ALA A 8 15.42 8.76 -8.88
N ASP A 9 15.88 7.52 -8.75
CA ASP A 9 16.30 6.94 -7.47
C ASP A 9 17.52 7.63 -6.84
N ASN A 10 18.36 8.24 -7.67
CA ASN A 10 19.56 8.97 -7.27
C ASN A 10 19.34 10.46 -6.97
N ASN A 11 18.10 10.96 -7.13
CA ASN A 11 17.80 12.37 -6.91
C ASN A 11 16.32 12.59 -6.51
N PRO A 12 16.03 12.77 -5.22
CA PRO A 12 14.66 12.96 -4.72
C PRO A 12 14.02 14.30 -5.16
N LYS A 13 14.78 15.20 -5.77
CA LYS A 13 14.26 16.44 -6.37
C LYS A 13 13.94 16.29 -7.85
N ASN A 14 14.35 15.19 -8.48
CA ASN A 14 14.10 14.96 -9.89
C ASN A 14 12.80 14.17 -10.08
N VAL A 15 11.69 14.90 -10.16
CA VAL A 15 10.37 14.35 -10.46
C VAL A 15 10.27 14.09 -11.96
N LEU A 16 10.12 12.83 -12.34
CA LEU A 16 9.98 12.38 -13.72
C LEU A 16 8.51 12.44 -14.18
N THR A 17 7.59 12.14 -13.29
CA THR A 17 6.14 12.14 -13.55
C THR A 17 5.39 12.40 -12.25
N SER A 18 4.29 13.16 -12.34
CA SER A 18 3.33 13.31 -11.25
C SER A 18 1.92 13.40 -11.83
N THR A 19 1.00 12.56 -11.31
CA THR A 19 -0.40 12.53 -11.76
C THR A 19 -1.35 12.14 -10.62
N GLU A 20 -2.57 12.67 -10.68
CA GLU A 20 -3.69 12.29 -9.81
C GLU A 20 -4.81 11.59 -10.61
N ASN A 21 -4.60 11.37 -11.90
CA ASN A 21 -5.54 10.65 -12.75
C ASN A 21 -5.40 9.14 -12.52
N ALA A 22 -6.48 8.49 -12.08
CA ALA A 22 -6.48 7.07 -11.73
C ALA A 22 -6.09 6.15 -12.90
N ASP A 23 -6.53 6.46 -14.12
CA ASP A 23 -6.20 5.66 -15.30
C ASP A 23 -4.72 5.78 -15.66
N GLU A 24 -4.15 7.00 -15.51
CA GLU A 24 -2.72 7.22 -15.70
C GLU A 24 -1.89 6.54 -14.61
N ILE A 25 -2.33 6.59 -13.35
CA ILE A 25 -1.68 5.86 -12.24
C ILE A 25 -1.64 4.37 -12.57
N ALA A 26 -2.79 3.79 -12.92
CA ALA A 26 -2.89 2.37 -13.28
C ALA A 26 -2.01 2.02 -14.47
N ALA A 27 -2.01 2.85 -15.53
CA ALA A 27 -1.20 2.62 -16.72
C ALA A 27 0.31 2.67 -16.43
N GLN A 28 0.78 3.67 -15.67
CA GLN A 28 2.20 3.79 -15.29
C GLN A 28 2.66 2.63 -14.41
N LEU A 29 1.85 2.23 -13.44
CA LEU A 29 2.16 1.12 -12.54
C LEU A 29 2.14 -0.23 -13.27
N ALA A 30 1.24 -0.42 -14.23
CA ALA A 30 1.18 -1.63 -15.04
C ALA A 30 2.48 -1.87 -15.86
N LEU A 31 3.19 -0.81 -16.29
CA LEU A 31 4.48 -0.92 -16.98
C LEU A 31 5.57 -1.59 -16.14
N VAL A 32 5.40 -1.61 -14.84
CA VAL A 32 6.33 -2.21 -13.88
C VAL A 32 5.69 -3.37 -13.08
N ASN A 33 4.62 -3.95 -13.64
CA ASN A 33 3.87 -5.08 -13.08
C ASN A 33 3.23 -4.82 -11.72
N VAL A 34 3.03 -3.58 -11.33
CA VAL A 34 2.26 -3.21 -10.14
C VAL A 34 0.81 -3.02 -10.54
N ARG A 35 -0.10 -3.74 -9.90
CA ARG A 35 -1.54 -3.59 -10.13
C ARG A 35 -2.07 -2.47 -9.27
N PHE A 36 -2.82 -1.56 -9.90
CA PHE A 36 -3.56 -0.50 -9.21
C PHE A 36 -4.98 -0.46 -9.78
N GLU A 37 -5.97 -0.45 -8.91
CA GLU A 37 -7.38 -0.35 -9.28
C GLU A 37 -8.11 0.58 -8.31
N GLN A 38 -9.16 1.21 -8.77
CA GLN A 38 -10.12 1.89 -7.91
C GLN A 38 -11.42 1.09 -7.83
N TRP A 39 -11.83 0.78 -6.61
CA TRP A 39 -13.06 0.07 -6.32
C TRP A 39 -14.04 0.96 -5.57
N GLN A 40 -15.30 0.56 -5.60
CA GLN A 40 -16.33 1.23 -4.80
C GLN A 40 -16.20 0.79 -3.33
N ALA A 41 -15.70 1.69 -2.48
CA ALA A 41 -15.57 1.48 -1.05
C ALA A 41 -16.77 2.11 -0.31
N ASN A 42 -17.96 1.53 -0.48
CA ASN A 42 -19.23 2.11 -0.02
C ASN A 42 -19.56 1.79 1.45
N ALA A 43 -18.90 0.81 2.07
CA ALA A 43 -19.17 0.46 3.45
C ALA A 43 -18.84 1.63 4.40
N GLN A 44 -19.72 1.88 5.35
CA GLN A 44 -19.50 2.84 6.44
C GLN A 44 -18.67 2.14 7.52
N ILE A 45 -17.40 2.55 7.64
CA ILE A 45 -16.45 1.97 8.58
C ILE A 45 -16.15 3.00 9.66
N ASN A 46 -16.43 2.63 10.90
CA ASN A 46 -16.16 3.42 12.10
C ASN A 46 -15.39 2.58 13.13
N GLU A 47 -15.09 3.16 14.28
CA GLU A 47 -14.30 2.52 15.34
C GLU A 47 -14.94 1.25 15.92
N SER A 48 -16.27 1.11 15.81
CA SER A 48 -16.99 -0.08 16.29
C SER A 48 -17.16 -1.17 15.23
N THR A 49 -16.75 -0.92 13.99
CA THR A 49 -16.86 -1.91 12.90
C THR A 49 -15.80 -2.99 13.06
N THR A 50 -16.21 -4.25 13.20
CA THR A 50 -15.28 -5.37 13.38
C THR A 50 -14.62 -5.76 12.06
N ASN A 51 -13.48 -6.47 12.15
CA ASN A 51 -12.77 -6.97 10.97
C ASN A 51 -13.64 -7.92 10.15
N GLU A 52 -14.47 -8.76 10.81
CA GLU A 52 -15.40 -9.67 10.15
C GLU A 52 -16.48 -8.92 9.37
N GLN A 53 -17.00 -7.83 9.91
CA GLN A 53 -17.97 -6.98 9.23
C GLN A 53 -17.36 -6.29 8.01
N ILE A 54 -16.11 -5.86 8.10
CA ILE A 54 -15.37 -5.29 6.96
C ILE A 54 -15.17 -6.32 5.87
N ILE A 55 -14.71 -7.54 6.21
CA ILE A 55 -14.52 -8.62 5.26
C ILE A 55 -15.85 -9.03 4.60
N ASP A 56 -16.93 -9.13 5.36
CA ASP A 56 -18.25 -9.46 4.80
C ASP A 56 -18.77 -8.39 3.85
N ALA A 57 -18.55 -7.11 4.17
CA ALA A 57 -18.96 -5.99 3.31
C ALA A 57 -18.28 -6.01 1.91
N TYR A 58 -17.08 -6.58 1.81
CA TYR A 58 -16.30 -6.67 0.57
C TYR A 58 -16.08 -8.10 0.09
N LYS A 59 -16.88 -9.06 0.57
CA LYS A 59 -16.70 -10.49 0.28
C LYS A 59 -16.68 -10.85 -1.20
N ASN A 60 -17.46 -10.16 -2.03
CA ASN A 60 -17.51 -10.42 -3.47
C ASN A 60 -16.22 -9.97 -4.16
N ASP A 61 -15.67 -8.82 -3.79
CA ASP A 61 -14.39 -8.32 -4.32
C ASP A 61 -13.23 -9.18 -3.85
N ILE A 62 -13.25 -9.59 -2.58
CA ILE A 62 -12.28 -10.52 -2.00
C ILE A 62 -12.32 -11.87 -2.72
N ALA A 63 -13.51 -12.42 -2.96
CA ALA A 63 -13.68 -13.69 -3.67
C ALA A 63 -13.13 -13.61 -5.10
N ARG A 64 -13.42 -12.51 -5.81
CA ARG A 64 -12.88 -12.25 -7.15
C ARG A 64 -11.35 -12.22 -7.16
N LEU A 65 -10.72 -11.52 -6.21
CA LEU A 65 -9.25 -11.47 -6.11
C LEU A 65 -8.65 -12.84 -5.77
N LYS A 66 -9.26 -13.59 -4.86
CA LYS A 66 -8.83 -14.96 -4.54
C LYS A 66 -8.90 -15.89 -5.76
N GLU A 67 -9.97 -15.80 -6.54
CA GLU A 67 -10.11 -16.58 -7.76
C GLU A 67 -9.08 -16.20 -8.84
N GLN A 68 -8.85 -14.91 -9.04
CA GLN A 68 -7.93 -14.40 -10.06
C GLN A 68 -6.46 -14.68 -9.75
N ASN A 69 -6.06 -14.60 -8.49
CA ASN A 69 -4.66 -14.59 -8.08
C ASN A 69 -4.27 -15.72 -7.11
N GLY A 70 -5.24 -16.53 -6.67
CA GLY A 70 -5.00 -17.70 -5.81
C GLY A 70 -4.74 -17.37 -4.34
N TYR A 71 -5.04 -16.15 -3.87
CA TYR A 71 -4.88 -15.79 -2.46
C TYR A 71 -5.72 -16.67 -1.55
N GLN A 72 -5.09 -17.18 -0.47
CA GLN A 72 -5.74 -18.10 0.47
C GLN A 72 -6.29 -17.38 1.69
N THR A 73 -5.59 -16.33 2.13
CA THR A 73 -5.85 -15.67 3.41
C THR A 73 -6.23 -14.20 3.20
N VAL A 74 -7.09 -13.72 4.06
CA VAL A 74 -7.50 -12.30 4.12
C VAL A 74 -7.55 -11.86 5.58
N ASP A 75 -7.09 -10.65 5.84
CA ASP A 75 -7.30 -9.98 7.12
C ASP A 75 -7.50 -8.46 6.94
N VAL A 76 -7.65 -7.76 8.04
CA VAL A 76 -7.82 -6.32 8.08
C VAL A 76 -6.81 -5.71 9.03
N ILE A 77 -6.10 -4.69 8.57
CA ILE A 77 -5.27 -3.83 9.40
C ILE A 77 -5.95 -2.47 9.54
N SER A 78 -6.06 -1.99 10.78
CA SER A 78 -6.62 -0.66 11.08
C SER A 78 -5.71 0.11 12.01
N LEU A 79 -5.58 1.39 11.75
CA LEU A 79 -4.94 2.34 12.64
C LEU A 79 -5.87 3.53 12.82
N ALA A 80 -6.19 3.84 14.08
CA ALA A 80 -7.01 4.98 14.42
C ALA A 80 -6.13 6.20 14.70
N LYS A 81 -6.65 7.38 14.39
CA LYS A 81 -6.03 8.66 14.69
C LYS A 81 -5.69 8.76 16.19
N GLY A 82 -4.52 9.33 16.51
CA GLY A 82 -4.06 9.46 17.89
C GLY A 82 -3.61 8.15 18.54
N ASN A 83 -3.40 7.08 17.79
CA ASN A 83 -2.90 5.82 18.34
C ASN A 83 -1.49 6.00 18.92
N PRO A 84 -1.26 5.73 20.22
CA PRO A 84 0.03 5.95 20.86
C PRO A 84 1.18 5.09 20.32
N THR A 85 0.87 3.98 19.66
CA THR A 85 1.87 3.10 19.04
C THR A 85 2.20 3.48 17.59
N ALA A 86 1.49 4.46 17.01
CA ALA A 86 1.68 4.87 15.61
C ALA A 86 3.12 5.25 15.25
N PRO A 87 3.87 6.01 16.08
CA PRO A 87 5.26 6.34 15.75
C PRO A 87 6.16 5.10 15.61
N GLN A 88 6.02 4.16 16.53
CA GLN A 88 6.80 2.92 16.52
C GLN A 88 6.40 2.02 15.34
N MET A 89 5.11 1.99 14.98
CA MET A 89 4.64 1.24 13.82
C MET A 89 5.15 1.89 12.53
N ARG A 90 5.12 3.22 12.42
CA ARG A 90 5.64 3.95 11.26
C ARG A 90 7.10 3.60 11.01
N GLU A 91 7.95 3.66 12.04
CA GLU A 91 9.37 3.31 11.94
C GLU A 91 9.61 1.90 11.38
N LYS A 92 8.76 0.93 11.73
CA LYS A 92 8.87 -0.46 11.24
C LYS A 92 8.63 -0.62 9.75
N PHE A 93 7.94 0.32 9.12
CA PHE A 93 7.59 0.25 7.69
C PHE A 93 8.35 1.26 6.82
N LEU A 94 9.08 2.21 7.44
CA LEU A 94 9.82 3.26 6.73
C LEU A 94 11.18 2.82 6.19
N PHE A 95 11.66 1.61 6.41
CA PHE A 95 12.88 1.11 5.80
C PHE A 95 12.59 0.28 4.55
N GLU A 96 13.48 0.36 3.57
CA GLU A 96 13.32 -0.45 2.35
C GLU A 96 13.44 -1.94 2.69
N HIS A 97 12.45 -2.71 2.26
CA HIS A 97 12.35 -4.14 2.48
C HIS A 97 11.67 -4.86 1.32
N THR A 98 11.73 -6.18 1.34
CA THR A 98 11.02 -7.05 0.41
C THR A 98 10.18 -8.07 1.16
N HIS A 99 9.16 -8.59 0.50
CA HIS A 99 8.40 -9.76 0.94
C HIS A 99 8.60 -10.93 -0.02
N SER A 100 8.45 -12.16 0.49
CA SER A 100 8.50 -13.39 -0.32
C SER A 100 7.21 -13.65 -1.09
N GLU A 101 6.19 -12.84 -0.91
CA GLU A 101 4.89 -12.89 -1.59
C GLU A 101 4.45 -11.51 -2.06
N ASP A 102 3.40 -11.48 -2.88
CA ASP A 102 2.76 -10.22 -3.28
C ASP A 102 2.18 -9.52 -2.05
N GLU A 103 2.36 -8.22 -1.98
CA GLU A 103 1.71 -7.40 -0.96
C GLU A 103 0.46 -6.74 -1.54
N VAL A 104 -0.71 -7.21 -1.13
CA VAL A 104 -2.00 -6.69 -1.60
C VAL A 104 -2.69 -5.91 -0.51
N ARG A 105 -3.06 -4.67 -0.83
CA ARG A 105 -3.80 -3.76 0.04
C ARG A 105 -4.98 -3.15 -0.70
N PHE A 106 -6.17 -3.24 -0.10
CA PHE A 106 -7.35 -2.49 -0.51
C PHE A 106 -7.75 -1.54 0.61
N PHE A 107 -7.65 -0.24 0.36
CA PHE A 107 -7.97 0.78 1.35
C PHE A 107 -9.47 1.00 1.42
N VAL A 108 -10.08 0.69 2.55
CA VAL A 108 -11.51 0.90 2.82
C VAL A 108 -11.79 2.15 3.65
N LYS A 109 -10.75 2.73 4.27
CA LYS A 109 -10.77 4.01 5.00
C LYS A 109 -9.38 4.64 4.97
N GLY A 110 -9.32 5.97 4.95
CA GLY A 110 -8.08 6.75 5.11
C GLY A 110 -7.11 6.61 3.93
N GLN A 111 -5.81 6.71 4.21
CA GLN A 111 -4.75 6.76 3.20
C GLN A 111 -3.41 6.21 3.72
N GLY A 112 -2.51 5.91 2.78
CA GLY A 112 -1.13 5.55 3.05
C GLY A 112 -0.27 5.67 1.79
N LEU A 113 1.03 5.88 1.96
CA LEU A 113 1.99 6.10 0.89
C LEU A 113 2.85 4.85 0.68
N PHE A 114 2.65 4.16 -0.43
CA PHE A 114 3.57 3.13 -0.90
C PHE A 114 4.71 3.76 -1.69
N CYS A 115 5.93 3.37 -1.39
CA CYS A 115 7.12 3.81 -2.11
C CYS A 115 7.82 2.57 -2.67
N LEU A 116 7.82 2.41 -3.98
CA LEU A 116 8.35 1.22 -4.67
C LEU A 116 9.65 1.60 -5.37
N HIS A 117 10.71 0.85 -5.12
CA HIS A 117 12.01 1.03 -5.77
C HIS A 117 12.15 0.02 -6.89
N ILE A 118 11.93 0.44 -8.13
CA ILE A 118 11.93 -0.44 -9.30
C ILE A 118 12.87 0.11 -10.37
N GLY A 119 13.89 -0.67 -10.69
CA GLY A 119 14.96 -0.24 -11.61
C GLY A 119 15.72 0.95 -11.04
N THR A 120 15.72 2.07 -11.74
CA THR A 120 16.38 3.33 -11.33
C THR A 120 15.37 4.40 -10.93
N LYS A 121 14.20 3.99 -10.43
CA LYS A 121 13.10 4.90 -10.11
C LYS A 121 12.44 4.56 -8.79
N ILE A 122 11.94 5.60 -8.13
CA ILE A 122 11.06 5.48 -6.97
C ILE A 122 9.65 5.90 -7.39
N TYR A 123 8.70 5.00 -7.19
CA TYR A 123 7.27 5.22 -7.43
C TYR A 123 6.59 5.46 -6.10
N GLN A 124 6.26 6.71 -5.78
CA GLN A 124 5.45 7.04 -4.61
C GLN A 124 3.98 7.05 -4.98
N VAL A 125 3.22 6.10 -4.44
CA VAL A 125 1.80 5.92 -4.69
C VAL A 125 1.04 6.26 -3.42
N LEU A 126 0.42 7.44 -3.37
CA LEU A 126 -0.53 7.79 -2.32
C LEU A 126 -1.84 7.06 -2.60
N CYS A 127 -2.09 6.00 -1.84
CA CYS A 127 -3.32 5.25 -1.88
C CYS A 127 -4.33 5.83 -0.90
N GLN A 128 -5.59 5.90 -1.31
CA GLN A 128 -6.71 6.38 -0.51
C GLN A 128 -7.86 5.38 -0.49
N LYS A 129 -8.88 5.69 0.29
CA LYS A 129 -10.13 4.91 0.30
C LYS A 129 -10.63 4.64 -1.12
N GLY A 130 -10.83 3.38 -1.45
CA GLY A 130 -11.21 2.87 -2.78
C GLY A 130 -10.05 2.32 -3.60
N ASP A 131 -8.80 2.59 -3.22
CA ASP A 131 -7.63 2.12 -3.96
C ASP A 131 -7.23 0.71 -3.56
N LEU A 132 -7.00 -0.12 -4.56
CA LEU A 132 -6.30 -1.38 -4.45
C LEU A 132 -4.92 -1.24 -5.07
N ILE A 133 -3.90 -1.66 -4.35
CA ILE A 133 -2.53 -1.84 -4.86
C ILE A 133 -2.06 -3.27 -4.60
N SER A 134 -1.40 -3.86 -5.60
CA SER A 134 -0.71 -5.15 -5.46
C SER A 134 0.73 -4.98 -5.90
N VAL A 135 1.63 -5.08 -4.94
CA VAL A 135 3.08 -4.98 -5.12
C VAL A 135 3.61 -6.39 -5.33
N PRO A 136 4.29 -6.70 -6.46
CA PRO A 136 4.80 -8.03 -6.73
C PRO A 136 5.84 -8.48 -5.70
N THR A 137 5.91 -9.79 -5.50
CA THR A 137 6.93 -10.44 -4.67
C THR A 137 8.33 -9.92 -4.97
N LEU A 138 9.18 -9.81 -3.95
CA LEU A 138 10.56 -9.36 -4.00
C LEU A 138 10.78 -7.93 -4.51
N THR A 139 9.74 -7.13 -4.72
CA THR A 139 9.86 -5.72 -5.05
C THR A 139 10.37 -4.94 -3.84
N PRO A 140 11.52 -4.26 -3.89
CA PRO A 140 11.97 -3.39 -2.82
C PRO A 140 11.01 -2.23 -2.63
N HIS A 141 10.55 -2.01 -1.41
CA HIS A 141 9.58 -0.97 -1.11
C HIS A 141 9.58 -0.60 0.37
N TRP A 142 8.89 0.48 0.69
CA TRP A 142 8.55 0.89 2.05
C TRP A 142 7.15 1.52 2.06
N PHE A 143 6.58 1.59 3.24
CA PHE A 143 5.26 2.15 3.45
C PHE A 143 5.29 3.25 4.50
N ASP A 144 4.75 4.41 4.19
CA ASP A 144 4.60 5.53 5.11
C ASP A 144 3.11 5.77 5.40
N MET A 145 2.75 5.67 6.65
CA MET A 145 1.39 5.88 7.11
C MET A 145 1.10 7.32 7.57
N GLY A 146 2.11 8.20 7.52
CA GLY A 146 2.02 9.56 8.04
C GLY A 146 2.29 9.67 9.54
N SER A 147 2.34 10.91 10.04
CA SER A 147 2.66 11.21 11.44
C SER A 147 1.49 10.94 12.40
N ASP A 148 0.26 11.09 11.94
CA ASP A 148 -0.99 10.81 12.69
C ASP A 148 -1.92 9.96 11.82
N PRO A 149 -1.59 8.67 11.65
CA PRO A 149 -2.25 7.82 10.68
C PRO A 149 -3.70 7.52 11.05
N GLU A 150 -4.53 7.53 10.02
CA GLU A 150 -5.88 7.01 10.09
C GLU A 150 -6.15 6.22 8.81
N PHE A 151 -6.16 4.90 8.90
CA PHE A 151 -6.52 4.06 7.78
C PHE A 151 -7.05 2.69 8.19
N THR A 152 -7.81 2.08 7.29
CA THR A 152 -8.19 0.66 7.36
C THR A 152 -7.98 0.07 5.99
N ALA A 153 -7.24 -1.04 5.92
CA ALA A 153 -6.99 -1.75 4.69
C ALA A 153 -7.22 -3.26 4.83
N ILE A 154 -7.86 -3.85 3.83
CA ILE A 154 -7.95 -5.29 3.68
C ILE A 154 -6.65 -5.77 3.04
N ARG A 155 -6.06 -6.85 3.59
CA ARG A 155 -4.86 -7.48 3.07
C ARG A 155 -5.17 -8.89 2.58
N LEU A 156 -4.59 -9.25 1.42
CA LEU A 156 -4.69 -10.60 0.87
C LEU A 156 -3.28 -11.18 0.68
N PHE A 157 -3.13 -12.48 0.93
CA PHE A 157 -1.83 -13.18 0.86
C PHE A 157 -2.05 -14.68 0.76
N ASN A 158 -0.99 -15.40 0.36
CA ASN A 158 -1.05 -16.86 0.23
C ASN A 158 -0.75 -17.57 1.56
N ASN A 159 0.24 -17.06 2.32
CA ASN A 159 0.58 -17.59 3.63
C ASN A 159 1.11 -16.48 4.55
N THR A 160 1.11 -16.73 5.86
CA THR A 160 1.54 -15.76 6.88
C THR A 160 3.03 -15.47 6.88
N GLU A 161 3.86 -16.31 6.26
CA GLU A 161 5.30 -16.10 6.14
C GLU A 161 5.64 -14.99 5.14
N GLY A 162 4.76 -14.74 4.17
CA GLY A 162 4.89 -13.67 3.19
C GLY A 162 4.92 -12.26 3.80
N TRP A 163 4.51 -12.10 5.06
CA TRP A 163 4.52 -10.80 5.75
C TRP A 163 5.83 -10.45 6.41
N VAL A 164 6.76 -11.38 6.49
CA VAL A 164 8.07 -11.10 7.08
C VAL A 164 8.82 -10.15 6.15
N ALA A 165 8.98 -8.90 6.60
CA ALA A 165 9.78 -7.92 5.91
C ALA A 165 11.27 -8.27 6.04
N LYS A 166 11.95 -8.41 4.90
CA LYS A 166 13.39 -8.59 4.83
C LYS A 166 14.03 -7.29 4.42
N SER A 167 14.79 -6.65 5.31
CA SER A 167 15.51 -5.41 5.01
C SER A 167 16.47 -5.63 3.83
N THR A 168 16.50 -4.64 2.93
CA THR A 168 17.52 -4.58 1.87
C THR A 168 18.83 -3.95 2.37
N GLU A 169 18.85 -3.46 3.62
CA GLU A 169 19.94 -2.67 4.22
C GLU A 169 20.22 -1.33 3.50
N SER A 170 19.35 -0.94 2.59
CA SER A 170 19.42 0.32 1.86
C SER A 170 18.88 1.49 2.70
N GLU A 171 19.58 2.61 2.69
CA GLU A 171 19.16 3.85 3.34
C GLU A 171 18.36 4.78 2.39
N ILE A 172 17.99 4.29 1.20
CA ILE A 172 17.36 5.09 0.15
C ILE A 172 16.03 5.70 0.60
N ALA A 173 15.27 4.97 1.40
CA ALA A 173 13.97 5.42 1.90
C ALA A 173 14.04 6.75 2.67
N LYS A 174 15.19 7.03 3.33
CA LYS A 174 15.40 8.27 4.10
C LYS A 174 15.58 9.52 3.23
N GLN A 175 15.79 9.34 1.93
CA GLN A 175 16.09 10.44 1.01
C GLN A 175 14.84 11.03 0.36
N PHE A 176 13.74 10.28 0.35
CA PHE A 176 12.51 10.67 -0.34
C PHE A 176 11.49 11.34 0.59
N PRO A 177 10.59 12.18 0.02
CA PRO A 177 9.56 12.84 0.80
C PRO A 177 8.69 11.86 1.59
N LEU A 178 8.39 12.23 2.81
CA LEU A 178 7.49 11.50 3.70
C LEU A 178 6.07 12.06 3.62
N LEU A 179 5.10 11.22 3.97
CA LEU A 179 3.72 11.64 4.19
C LEU A 179 3.64 12.47 5.48
N PRO A 180 3.03 13.65 5.46
CA PRO A 180 2.88 14.53 6.64
C PRO A 180 2.24 13.86 7.86
#